data_92eea4f58aa34f78cbf51d17653c83bb
#
_entry.id   92eea4f58aa34f78cbf51d17653c83bb
#
_cell.length_a   1.000
_cell.length_b   1.000
_cell.length_c   1.000
_cell.angle_alpha   90.00
_cell.angle_beta   90.00
_cell.angle_gamma   90.00
#
_symmetry.space_group_name_H-M   'P 1'
#
loop_
_entity.id
_entity.type
_entity.pdbx_description
1 polymer ?
#
loop_
_entity_poly.entity_id
_entity_poly.type
_entity_poly.pdbx_seq_one_letter_code
_entity_poly.pdbx_strand_id
1 'polypeptide(L)'
;MSPQTPKPGEYASKAADWTDAAYADASAYLDHRAELVATLGARLAPGDEVLDLACGDGGLGEHLLARGLAYTGVDAESAMVEAARIRLGDRATFAVGDLNAYAPAGPVAATTVFRAIYYAEDRAAFFARVAGFTERKLVFDLNPRQFPVADVTAELEAAGFRRVALRPFFVPQTRRLPTPATGALKALERTGPLARLALRARFTYLVAAVR
;
A
#
# COMPACT_ATOMS: atom_id res chain seq x y z
N MET A 1 8.48 -18.43 7.99
CA MET A 1 8.67 -17.44 9.06
C MET A 1 7.30 -17.20 9.68
N SER A 2 7.17 -17.29 11.00
CA SER A 2 5.92 -16.97 11.69
C SER A 2 5.56 -15.50 11.43
N PRO A 3 4.28 -15.15 11.24
CA PRO A 3 3.86 -13.77 11.09
C PRO A 3 4.33 -12.97 12.31
N GLN A 4 4.91 -11.80 12.05
CA GLN A 4 5.31 -10.89 13.14
C GLN A 4 4.07 -10.10 13.52
N THR A 5 3.46 -10.45 14.64
CA THR A 5 2.40 -9.61 15.22
C THR A 5 3.06 -8.42 15.91
N PRO A 6 2.70 -7.16 15.57
CA PRO A 6 3.20 -5.99 16.28
C PRO A 6 2.84 -6.10 17.75
N LYS A 7 3.73 -5.68 18.64
CA LYS A 7 3.38 -5.58 20.04
C LYS A 7 2.35 -4.46 20.22
N PRO A 8 1.27 -4.66 20.97
CA PRO A 8 0.31 -3.59 21.28
C PRO A 8 1.03 -2.33 21.77
N GLY A 9 0.75 -1.17 21.18
CA GLY A 9 1.38 0.10 21.52
C GLY A 9 2.78 0.34 20.95
N GLU A 10 3.35 -0.57 20.14
CA GLU A 10 4.69 -0.40 19.55
C GLU A 10 4.80 0.86 18.70
N TYR A 11 3.72 1.22 18.04
CA TYR A 11 3.67 2.39 17.15
C TYR A 11 3.04 3.63 17.78
N ALA A 12 2.40 3.49 18.96
CA ALA A 12 1.67 4.59 19.59
C ALA A 12 2.55 5.82 19.88
N SER A 13 3.79 5.61 20.34
CA SER A 13 4.73 6.70 20.64
C SER A 13 5.28 7.42 19.40
N LYS A 14 5.08 6.85 18.21
CA LYS A 14 5.60 7.37 16.93
C LYS A 14 4.47 7.89 16.03
N ALA A 15 3.21 7.79 16.47
CA ALA A 15 2.05 8.03 15.60
C ALA A 15 2.01 9.45 15.06
N ALA A 16 2.34 10.46 15.88
CA ALA A 16 2.28 11.87 15.48
C ALA A 16 3.22 12.23 14.31
N ASP A 17 4.40 11.59 14.25
CA ASP A 17 5.45 11.89 13.26
C ASP A 17 5.79 10.66 12.40
N TRP A 18 4.88 9.68 12.31
CA TRP A 18 5.17 8.40 11.67
C TRP A 18 5.65 8.52 10.22
N THR A 19 4.92 9.28 9.41
CA THR A 19 5.28 9.50 8.00
C THR A 19 6.64 10.18 7.87
N ASP A 20 6.91 11.23 8.65
CA ASP A 20 8.16 11.98 8.57
C ASP A 20 9.34 11.16 9.12
N ALA A 21 9.11 10.35 10.15
CA ALA A 21 10.14 9.45 10.68
C ALA A 21 10.41 8.24 9.76
N ALA A 22 9.39 7.78 9.03
CA ALA A 22 9.50 6.60 8.17
C ALA A 22 10.17 6.87 6.83
N TYR A 23 10.14 8.11 6.33
CA TYR A 23 10.60 8.46 4.98
C TYR A 23 11.53 9.68 5.00
N ALA A 24 12.70 9.57 4.37
CA ALA A 24 13.61 10.72 4.21
C ALA A 24 13.06 11.82 3.29
N ASP A 25 12.17 11.45 2.36
CA ASP A 25 11.38 12.35 1.50
C ASP A 25 9.98 11.76 1.37
N ALA A 26 9.15 12.00 2.37
CA ALA A 26 7.80 11.46 2.46
C ALA A 26 6.95 11.88 1.26
N SER A 27 7.02 13.15 0.87
CA SER A 27 6.23 13.68 -0.24
C SER A 27 6.56 12.97 -1.56
N ALA A 28 7.84 12.90 -1.94
CA ALA A 28 8.24 12.26 -3.20
C ALA A 28 7.95 10.75 -3.22
N TYR A 29 8.10 10.09 -2.07
CA TYR A 29 7.87 8.66 -1.93
C TYR A 29 6.37 8.31 -2.00
N LEU A 30 5.55 9.00 -1.20
CA LEU A 30 4.11 8.73 -1.10
C LEU A 30 3.36 9.23 -2.32
N ASP A 31 3.77 10.36 -2.93
CA ASP A 31 3.22 10.82 -4.20
C ASP A 31 3.40 9.78 -5.31
N HIS A 32 4.60 9.22 -5.44
CA HIS A 32 4.85 8.16 -6.42
C HIS A 32 4.06 6.88 -6.12
N ARG A 33 3.93 6.51 -4.84
CA ARG A 33 3.11 5.37 -4.42
C ARG A 33 1.64 5.60 -4.79
N ALA A 34 1.10 6.78 -4.51
CA ALA A 34 -0.26 7.15 -4.87
C ALA A 34 -0.49 7.20 -6.39
N GLU A 35 0.50 7.67 -7.18
CA GLU A 35 0.48 7.57 -8.63
C GLU A 35 0.30 6.11 -9.09
N LEU A 36 1.08 5.19 -8.52
CA LEU A 36 1.00 3.78 -8.88
C LEU A 36 -0.31 3.14 -8.36
N VAL A 37 -0.80 3.53 -7.19
CA VAL A 37 -2.14 3.10 -6.73
C VAL A 37 -3.20 3.55 -7.73
N ALA A 38 -3.16 4.77 -8.20
CA ALA A 38 -4.15 5.26 -9.16
C ALA A 38 -4.04 4.58 -10.55
N THR A 39 -2.83 4.24 -11.02
CA THR A 39 -2.59 3.91 -12.43
C THR A 39 -2.18 2.46 -12.72
N LEU A 40 -1.52 1.76 -11.79
CA LEU A 40 -1.03 0.40 -12.02
C LEU A 40 -2.19 -0.61 -12.09
N GLY A 41 -2.17 -1.48 -13.07
CA GLY A 41 -3.23 -2.45 -13.30
C GLY A 41 -4.49 -1.78 -13.87
N ALA A 42 -5.57 -1.74 -13.11
CA ALA A 42 -6.78 -0.99 -13.45
C ALA A 42 -6.64 0.47 -13.00
N ARG A 43 -6.92 1.43 -13.87
CA ARG A 43 -6.90 2.86 -13.53
C ARG A 43 -8.09 3.20 -12.65
N LEU A 44 -7.86 3.94 -11.58
CA LEU A 44 -8.90 4.53 -10.75
C LEU A 44 -9.33 5.89 -11.31
N ALA A 45 -10.61 6.22 -11.17
CA ALA A 45 -11.22 7.49 -11.55
C ALA A 45 -11.44 8.38 -10.32
N PRO A 46 -11.55 9.71 -10.48
CA PRO A 46 -11.99 10.57 -9.40
C PRO A 46 -13.30 10.08 -8.79
N GLY A 47 -13.39 10.09 -7.45
CA GLY A 47 -14.52 9.56 -6.69
C GLY A 47 -14.42 8.06 -6.36
N ASP A 48 -13.52 7.29 -7.01
CA ASP A 48 -13.29 5.89 -6.63
C ASP A 48 -12.77 5.81 -5.18
N GLU A 49 -13.37 4.97 -4.37
CA GLU A 49 -12.99 4.79 -2.97
C GLU A 49 -11.79 3.84 -2.85
N VAL A 50 -10.81 4.26 -2.06
CA VAL A 50 -9.63 3.46 -1.68
C VAL A 50 -9.71 3.16 -0.19
N LEU A 51 -9.78 1.88 0.16
CA LEU A 51 -9.63 1.38 1.51
C LEU A 51 -8.14 1.08 1.77
N ASP A 52 -7.53 1.78 2.73
CA ASP A 52 -6.12 1.58 3.10
C ASP A 52 -6.04 0.81 4.44
N LEU A 53 -5.68 -0.47 4.37
CA LEU A 53 -5.50 -1.33 5.54
C LEU A 53 -4.08 -1.18 6.08
N ALA A 54 -3.96 -0.92 7.38
CA ALA A 54 -2.75 -0.47 8.07
C ALA A 54 -2.27 0.90 7.55
N CYS A 55 -3.18 1.88 7.60
CA CYS A 55 -2.99 3.22 7.02
C CYS A 55 -1.97 4.09 7.76
N GLY A 56 -1.55 3.71 8.97
CA GLY A 56 -0.70 4.53 9.82
C GLY A 56 -1.33 5.89 10.11
N ASP A 57 -0.52 6.95 10.05
CA ASP A 57 -0.94 8.35 10.25
C ASP A 57 -1.62 9.00 9.03
N GLY A 58 -2.04 8.20 8.04
CA GLY A 58 -2.76 8.68 6.86
C GLY A 58 -1.92 9.38 5.80
N GLY A 59 -0.59 9.30 5.87
CA GLY A 59 0.29 10.01 4.93
C GLY A 59 0.03 9.66 3.46
N LEU A 60 -0.28 8.39 3.12
CA LEU A 60 -0.67 8.01 1.76
C LEU A 60 -2.01 8.63 1.36
N GLY A 61 -2.96 8.71 2.29
CA GLY A 61 -4.30 9.24 2.06
C GLY A 61 -4.29 10.67 1.54
N GLU A 62 -3.38 11.52 2.03
CA GLU A 62 -3.22 12.89 1.55
C GLU A 62 -2.97 12.94 0.03
N HIS A 63 -2.08 12.08 -0.48
CA HIS A 63 -1.74 12.01 -1.89
C HIS A 63 -2.82 11.35 -2.76
N LEU A 64 -3.62 10.43 -2.19
CA LEU A 64 -4.77 9.84 -2.89
C LEU A 64 -5.91 10.84 -3.02
N LEU A 65 -6.23 11.58 -1.94
CA LEU A 65 -7.21 12.67 -1.94
C LEU A 65 -6.83 13.77 -2.94
N ALA A 66 -5.55 14.13 -3.05
CA ALA A 66 -5.07 15.11 -4.03
C ALA A 66 -5.29 14.66 -5.50
N ARG A 67 -5.52 13.36 -5.73
CA ARG A 67 -5.89 12.79 -7.04
C ARG A 67 -7.40 12.66 -7.24
N GLY A 68 -8.18 13.21 -6.32
CA GLY A 68 -9.65 13.17 -6.37
C GLY A 68 -10.25 11.81 -5.97
N LEU A 69 -9.48 10.90 -5.39
CA LEU A 69 -9.99 9.63 -4.88
C LEU A 69 -10.64 9.83 -3.51
N ALA A 70 -11.67 9.06 -3.19
CA ALA A 70 -12.17 8.95 -1.83
C ALA A 70 -11.27 8.02 -1.01
N TYR A 71 -11.15 8.27 0.29
CA TYR A 71 -10.20 7.54 1.13
C TYR A 71 -10.81 7.12 2.46
N THR A 72 -10.66 5.83 2.76
CA THR A 72 -10.97 5.25 4.08
C THR A 72 -9.72 4.57 4.61
N GLY A 73 -9.22 5.04 5.76
CA GLY A 73 -8.04 4.49 6.44
C GLY A 73 -8.42 3.62 7.63
N VAL A 74 -7.78 2.46 7.74
CA VAL A 74 -7.95 1.53 8.87
C VAL A 74 -6.59 1.16 9.43
N ASP A 75 -6.44 1.26 10.74
CA ASP A 75 -5.24 0.81 11.45
C ASP A 75 -5.61 0.12 12.76
N ALA A 76 -4.82 -0.84 13.19
CA ALA A 76 -5.04 -1.53 14.46
C ALA A 76 -4.68 -0.65 15.67
N GLU A 77 -3.77 0.31 15.50
CA GLU A 77 -3.33 1.23 16.53
C GLU A 77 -4.22 2.49 16.56
N SER A 78 -5.00 2.67 17.62
CA SER A 78 -5.87 3.83 17.77
C SER A 78 -5.13 5.17 17.70
N ALA A 79 -3.88 5.24 18.16
CA ALA A 79 -3.04 6.42 18.07
C ALA A 79 -2.69 6.79 16.61
N MET A 80 -2.50 5.80 15.73
CA MET A 80 -2.32 6.04 14.29
C MET A 80 -3.58 6.60 13.66
N VAL A 81 -4.74 6.01 13.99
CA VAL A 81 -6.04 6.49 13.52
C VAL A 81 -6.31 7.93 13.96
N GLU A 82 -5.96 8.28 15.18
CA GLU A 82 -6.10 9.65 15.66
C GLU A 82 -5.17 10.63 14.96
N ALA A 83 -3.90 10.25 14.73
CA ALA A 83 -2.97 11.05 13.96
C ALA A 83 -3.45 11.25 12.51
N ALA A 84 -4.02 10.21 11.90
CA ALA A 84 -4.61 10.28 10.56
C ALA A 84 -5.82 11.23 10.51
N ARG A 85 -6.70 11.21 11.53
CA ARG A 85 -7.81 12.14 11.65
C ARG A 85 -7.34 13.59 11.80
N ILE A 86 -6.31 13.84 12.59
CA ILE A 86 -5.71 15.17 12.73
C ILE A 86 -5.14 15.64 11.37
N ARG A 87 -4.45 14.77 10.64
CA ARG A 87 -3.83 15.09 9.34
C ARG A 87 -4.86 15.38 8.25
N LEU A 88 -5.91 14.58 8.14
CA LEU A 88 -6.82 14.61 6.99
C LEU A 88 -8.20 15.23 7.31
N GLY A 89 -8.58 15.32 8.58
CA GLY A 89 -9.87 15.88 9.01
C GLY A 89 -11.05 15.18 8.33
N ASP A 90 -12.07 15.93 8.04
CA ASP A 90 -13.33 15.46 7.44
C ASP A 90 -13.21 15.07 5.95
N ARG A 91 -11.99 15.17 5.36
CA ARG A 91 -11.75 14.77 3.98
C ARG A 91 -11.67 13.25 3.79
N ALA A 92 -11.59 12.49 4.88
CA ALA A 92 -11.41 11.03 4.88
C ALA A 92 -12.18 10.37 6.02
N THR A 93 -12.43 9.08 5.88
CA THR A 93 -13.04 8.25 6.92
C THR A 93 -11.98 7.38 7.59
N PHE A 94 -12.11 7.14 8.90
CA PHE A 94 -11.16 6.33 9.66
C PHE A 94 -11.83 5.38 10.63
N ALA A 95 -11.28 4.16 10.73
CA ALA A 95 -11.69 3.16 11.71
C ALA A 95 -10.48 2.50 12.38
N VAL A 96 -10.63 2.12 13.65
CA VAL A 96 -9.70 1.21 14.30
C VAL A 96 -10.09 -0.22 13.94
N GLY A 97 -9.15 -1.00 13.41
CA GLY A 97 -9.46 -2.37 12.99
C GLY A 97 -8.21 -3.17 12.60
N ASP A 98 -8.29 -4.48 12.82
CA ASP A 98 -7.25 -5.42 12.42
C ASP A 98 -7.38 -5.76 10.92
N LEU A 99 -6.28 -5.69 10.20
CA LEU A 99 -6.21 -6.03 8.78
C LEU A 99 -6.68 -7.47 8.50
N ASN A 100 -6.54 -8.40 9.47
CA ASN A 100 -6.98 -9.79 9.33
C ASN A 100 -8.49 -9.99 9.48
N ALA A 101 -9.20 -9.04 10.08
CA ALA A 101 -10.63 -9.15 10.39
C ALA A 101 -11.49 -8.08 9.74
N TYR A 102 -10.95 -6.88 9.48
CA TYR A 102 -11.74 -5.76 9.00
C TYR A 102 -12.36 -6.02 7.62
N ALA A 103 -13.62 -5.63 7.49
CA ALA A 103 -14.34 -5.53 6.23
C ALA A 103 -15.14 -4.22 6.21
N PRO A 104 -15.16 -3.49 5.07
CA PRO A 104 -15.97 -2.28 4.94
C PRO A 104 -17.47 -2.62 4.89
N ALA A 105 -18.33 -1.63 5.12
CA ALA A 105 -19.78 -1.79 5.06
C ALA A 105 -20.30 -2.08 3.62
N GLY A 106 -19.53 -1.71 2.61
CA GLY A 106 -19.87 -1.93 1.20
C GLY A 106 -18.61 -2.16 0.36
N PRO A 107 -18.76 -2.46 -0.94
CA PRO A 107 -17.63 -2.65 -1.83
C PRO A 107 -16.85 -1.35 -2.03
N VAL A 108 -15.53 -1.47 -2.21
CA VAL A 108 -14.62 -0.36 -2.49
C VAL A 108 -13.94 -0.58 -3.84
N ALA A 109 -13.60 0.51 -4.55
CA ALA A 109 -12.94 0.40 -5.85
C ALA A 109 -11.55 -0.22 -5.74
N ALA A 110 -10.80 0.14 -4.71
CA ALA A 110 -9.48 -0.45 -4.47
C ALA A 110 -9.20 -0.65 -2.98
N THR A 111 -8.38 -1.65 -2.67
CA THR A 111 -7.80 -1.83 -1.34
C THR A 111 -6.28 -1.67 -1.43
N THR A 112 -5.68 -1.00 -0.47
CA THR A 112 -4.23 -0.89 -0.34
C THR A 112 -3.75 -1.50 0.97
N VAL A 113 -2.56 -2.12 0.94
CA VAL A 113 -1.89 -2.68 2.13
C VAL A 113 -0.39 -2.45 1.97
N PHE A 114 0.12 -1.41 2.62
CA PHE A 114 1.54 -1.08 2.51
C PHE A 114 2.30 -1.33 3.80
N ARG A 115 3.46 -1.98 3.67
CA ARG A 115 4.34 -2.34 4.78
C ARG A 115 3.65 -3.18 5.87
N ALA A 116 2.59 -3.89 5.50
CA ALA A 116 1.75 -4.64 6.43
C ALA A 116 1.32 -6.04 5.95
N ILE A 117 1.57 -6.40 4.70
CA ILE A 117 1.17 -7.71 4.17
C ILE A 117 1.76 -8.89 4.96
N TYR A 118 2.91 -8.70 5.61
CA TYR A 118 3.56 -9.71 6.45
C TYR A 118 2.89 -9.90 7.82
N TYR A 119 1.90 -9.05 8.18
CA TYR A 119 1.04 -9.24 9.34
C TYR A 119 -0.21 -10.07 9.02
N ALA A 120 -0.44 -10.41 7.74
CA ALA A 120 -1.50 -11.35 7.41
C ALA A 120 -1.18 -12.73 8.01
N GLU A 121 -2.03 -13.21 8.91
CA GLU A 121 -1.87 -14.50 9.60
C GLU A 121 -1.93 -15.66 8.63
N ASP A 122 -2.90 -15.60 7.71
CA ASP A 122 -3.03 -16.45 6.53
C ASP A 122 -3.19 -15.55 5.30
N ARG A 123 -2.16 -15.46 4.47
CA ARG A 123 -2.15 -14.58 3.31
C ARG A 123 -3.18 -14.97 2.25
N ALA A 124 -3.39 -16.26 2.03
CA ALA A 124 -4.38 -16.74 1.07
C ALA A 124 -5.81 -16.40 1.55
N ALA A 125 -6.12 -16.63 2.82
CA ALA A 125 -7.39 -16.24 3.42
C ALA A 125 -7.58 -14.71 3.41
N PHE A 126 -6.51 -13.95 3.67
CA PHE A 126 -6.52 -12.49 3.56
C PHE A 126 -6.89 -12.04 2.14
N PHE A 127 -6.24 -12.59 1.10
CA PHE A 127 -6.55 -12.24 -0.29
C PHE A 127 -7.98 -12.61 -0.68
N ALA A 128 -8.47 -13.78 -0.26
CA ALA A 128 -9.85 -14.20 -0.52
C ALA A 128 -10.87 -13.26 0.12
N ARG A 129 -10.63 -12.85 1.38
CA ARG A 129 -11.49 -11.89 2.09
C ARG A 129 -11.47 -10.51 1.42
N VAL A 130 -10.31 -9.97 1.11
CA VAL A 130 -10.16 -8.67 0.45
C VAL A 130 -10.81 -8.68 -0.94
N ALA A 131 -10.71 -9.78 -1.67
CA ALA A 131 -11.39 -9.97 -2.94
C ALA A 131 -12.93 -9.87 -2.81
N GLY A 132 -13.49 -10.24 -1.66
CA GLY A 132 -14.92 -10.19 -1.41
C GLY A 132 -15.54 -8.79 -1.43
N PHE A 133 -14.76 -7.76 -1.12
CA PHE A 133 -15.22 -6.37 -1.09
C PHE A 133 -14.45 -5.42 -2.01
N THR A 134 -13.41 -5.87 -2.71
CA THR A 134 -12.62 -5.05 -3.65
C THR A 134 -13.12 -5.26 -5.07
N GLU A 135 -13.60 -4.20 -5.73
CA GLU A 135 -14.20 -4.30 -7.05
C GLU A 135 -13.17 -4.29 -8.19
N ARG A 136 -12.12 -3.48 -8.09
CA ARG A 136 -11.18 -3.29 -9.21
C ARG A 136 -9.81 -3.87 -8.94
N LYS A 137 -9.18 -3.51 -7.82
CA LYS A 137 -7.81 -3.98 -7.55
C LYS A 137 -7.41 -3.91 -6.08
N LEU A 138 -6.55 -4.85 -5.70
CA LEU A 138 -5.74 -4.81 -4.48
C LEU A 138 -4.33 -4.33 -4.84
N VAL A 139 -3.78 -3.36 -4.10
CA VAL A 139 -2.42 -2.86 -4.29
C VAL A 139 -1.62 -2.99 -3.00
N PHE A 140 -0.43 -3.58 -3.08
CA PHE A 140 0.44 -3.76 -1.91
C PHE A 140 1.91 -3.79 -2.32
N ASP A 141 2.80 -3.64 -1.34
CA ASP A 141 4.23 -3.82 -1.55
C ASP A 141 4.67 -5.26 -1.25
N LEU A 142 5.56 -5.80 -2.08
CA LEU A 142 6.05 -7.16 -1.99
C LEU A 142 7.57 -7.17 -1.98
N ASN A 143 8.14 -7.84 -0.98
CA ASN A 143 9.55 -8.21 -0.99
C ASN A 143 9.70 -9.63 -1.60
N PRO A 144 10.19 -9.75 -2.85
CA PRO A 144 10.29 -11.05 -3.52
C PRO A 144 11.32 -12.01 -2.93
N ARG A 145 12.18 -11.53 -2.02
CA ARG A 145 13.10 -12.39 -1.25
C ARG A 145 12.41 -13.06 -0.07
N GLN A 146 11.39 -12.41 0.46
CA GLN A 146 10.61 -12.94 1.59
C GLN A 146 9.44 -13.79 1.09
N PHE A 147 8.78 -13.34 0.03
CA PHE A 147 7.63 -14.00 -0.56
C PHE A 147 7.86 -14.18 -2.06
N PRO A 148 8.05 -15.43 -2.57
CA PRO A 148 8.21 -15.70 -3.98
C PRO A 148 7.02 -15.16 -4.79
N VAL A 149 7.32 -14.45 -5.88
CA VAL A 149 6.29 -13.82 -6.72
C VAL A 149 5.30 -14.85 -7.27
N ALA A 150 5.79 -16.05 -7.62
CA ALA A 150 4.94 -17.12 -8.17
C ALA A 150 3.88 -17.57 -7.15
N ASP A 151 4.29 -17.76 -5.89
CA ASP A 151 3.38 -18.21 -4.82
C ASP A 151 2.30 -17.15 -4.54
N VAL A 152 2.73 -15.89 -4.43
CA VAL A 152 1.80 -14.75 -4.22
C VAL A 152 0.84 -14.61 -5.41
N THR A 153 1.32 -14.79 -6.63
CA THR A 153 0.48 -14.73 -7.83
C THR A 153 -0.58 -15.85 -7.82
N ALA A 154 -0.17 -17.09 -7.51
CA ALA A 154 -1.09 -18.22 -7.42
C ALA A 154 -2.17 -18.03 -6.35
N GLU A 155 -1.81 -17.50 -5.18
CA GLU A 155 -2.77 -17.18 -4.11
C GLU A 155 -3.76 -16.07 -4.52
N LEU A 156 -3.29 -15.04 -5.23
CA LEU A 156 -4.15 -13.98 -5.75
C LEU A 156 -5.12 -14.51 -6.82
N GLU A 157 -4.65 -15.37 -7.73
CA GLU A 157 -5.49 -16.01 -8.75
C GLU A 157 -6.54 -16.92 -8.10
N ALA A 158 -6.17 -17.70 -7.09
CA ALA A 158 -7.09 -18.52 -6.30
C ALA A 158 -8.16 -17.67 -5.57
N ALA A 159 -7.80 -16.46 -5.13
CA ALA A 159 -8.71 -15.49 -4.53
C ALA A 159 -9.64 -14.79 -5.55
N GLY A 160 -9.45 -15.02 -6.85
CA GLY A 160 -10.30 -14.48 -7.92
C GLY A 160 -9.79 -13.19 -8.56
N PHE A 161 -8.52 -12.79 -8.34
CA PHE A 161 -7.87 -11.75 -9.11
C PHE A 161 -7.39 -12.33 -10.45
N ARG A 162 -7.72 -11.68 -11.57
CA ARG A 162 -7.50 -12.21 -12.92
C ARG A 162 -6.16 -11.82 -13.54
N ARG A 163 -5.57 -10.72 -13.07
CA ARG A 163 -4.31 -10.20 -13.60
C ARG A 163 -3.48 -9.59 -12.48
N VAL A 164 -2.22 -9.96 -12.43
CA VAL A 164 -1.25 -9.39 -11.47
C VAL A 164 -0.25 -8.53 -12.22
N ALA A 165 -0.26 -7.23 -11.98
CA ALA A 165 0.70 -6.29 -12.51
C ALA A 165 1.78 -6.00 -11.45
N LEU A 166 3.04 -6.14 -11.84
CA LEU A 166 4.20 -5.93 -10.98
C LEU A 166 5.00 -4.73 -11.45
N ARG A 167 5.31 -3.80 -10.54
CA ARG A 167 6.17 -2.65 -10.81
C ARG A 167 7.28 -2.61 -9.79
N PRO A 168 8.56 -2.68 -10.19
CA PRO A 168 9.66 -2.35 -9.28
C PRO A 168 9.48 -0.95 -8.70
N PHE A 169 9.84 -0.75 -7.44
CA PHE A 169 9.74 0.53 -6.78
C PHE A 169 11.13 0.97 -6.31
N PHE A 170 11.71 1.95 -6.98
CA PHE A 170 13.10 2.38 -6.76
C PHE A 170 13.24 3.68 -5.99
N VAL A 171 12.18 4.46 -5.85
CA VAL A 171 12.25 5.68 -5.02
C VAL A 171 12.67 5.27 -3.60
N PRO A 172 13.79 5.79 -3.07
CA PRO A 172 14.32 5.31 -1.81
C PRO A 172 13.51 5.83 -0.62
N GLN A 173 13.28 4.94 0.36
CA GLN A 173 12.61 5.29 1.59
C GLN A 173 13.52 6.12 2.53
N THR A 174 14.82 5.77 2.58
CA THR A 174 15.77 6.24 3.61
C THR A 174 16.74 7.31 3.12
N ARG A 175 16.57 7.79 1.89
CA ARG A 175 17.44 8.81 1.29
C ARG A 175 16.62 9.80 0.47
N ARG A 176 16.84 11.09 0.70
CA ARG A 176 16.33 12.14 -0.18
C ARG A 176 17.20 12.22 -1.43
N LEU A 177 16.57 12.28 -2.59
CA LEU A 177 17.24 12.43 -3.88
C LEU A 177 16.82 13.75 -4.54
N PRO A 178 17.68 14.35 -5.36
CA PRO A 178 17.30 15.46 -6.23
C PRO A 178 16.18 15.03 -7.20
N THR A 179 15.28 15.94 -7.53
CA THR A 179 14.14 15.68 -8.43
C THR A 179 14.52 14.97 -9.74
N PRO A 180 15.62 15.35 -10.45
CA PRO A 180 16.02 14.66 -11.67
C PRO A 180 16.37 13.17 -11.44
N ALA A 181 17.03 12.87 -10.31
CA ALA A 181 17.39 11.49 -9.96
C ALA A 181 16.14 10.65 -9.63
N THR A 182 15.19 11.23 -8.89
CA THR A 182 13.88 10.58 -8.62
C THR A 182 13.13 10.33 -9.93
N GLY A 183 13.12 11.28 -10.87
CA GLY A 183 12.53 11.11 -12.19
C GLY A 183 13.18 10.00 -13.00
N ALA A 184 14.51 9.90 -12.99
CA ALA A 184 15.24 8.83 -13.66
C ALA A 184 14.92 7.45 -13.08
N LEU A 185 14.78 7.32 -11.75
CA LEU A 185 14.38 6.08 -11.10
C LEU A 185 12.95 5.67 -11.49
N LYS A 186 11.99 6.61 -11.49
CA LYS A 186 10.61 6.37 -11.95
C LYS A 186 10.58 5.93 -13.42
N ALA A 187 11.43 6.49 -14.28
CA ALA A 187 11.56 6.07 -15.68
C ALA A 187 12.15 4.65 -15.78
N LEU A 188 13.18 4.34 -15.00
CA LEU A 188 13.78 2.99 -14.95
C LEU A 188 12.76 1.92 -14.54
N GLU A 189 11.86 2.22 -13.60
CA GLU A 189 10.80 1.28 -13.16
C GLU A 189 9.89 0.82 -14.32
N ARG A 190 9.80 1.61 -15.39
CA ARG A 190 8.96 1.33 -16.57
C ARG A 190 9.67 0.48 -17.62
N THR A 191 10.98 0.22 -17.50
CA THR A 191 11.80 -0.43 -18.54
C THR A 191 11.72 -1.96 -18.57
N GLY A 192 10.84 -2.58 -17.77
CA GLY A 192 10.61 -4.04 -17.79
C GLY A 192 11.84 -4.86 -17.41
N PRO A 193 12.56 -5.50 -18.38
CA PRO A 193 13.72 -6.38 -18.08
C PRO A 193 14.87 -5.68 -17.35
N LEU A 194 15.18 -4.43 -17.70
CA LEU A 194 16.24 -3.66 -17.03
C LEU A 194 15.85 -3.34 -15.58
N ALA A 195 14.59 -2.99 -15.35
CA ALA A 195 14.07 -2.77 -14.01
C ALA A 195 14.17 -4.04 -13.15
N ARG A 196 13.87 -5.23 -13.71
CA ARG A 196 14.01 -6.51 -13.01
C ARG A 196 15.46 -6.83 -12.66
N LEU A 197 16.42 -6.49 -13.53
CA LEU A 197 17.84 -6.65 -13.22
C LEU A 197 18.27 -5.73 -12.05
N ALA A 198 17.81 -4.48 -12.05
CA ALA A 198 18.11 -3.52 -10.99
C ALA A 198 17.50 -3.92 -9.62
N LEU A 199 16.46 -4.76 -9.59
CA LEU A 199 15.91 -5.33 -8.36
C LEU A 199 16.87 -6.26 -7.61
N ARG A 200 17.93 -6.75 -8.24
CA ARG A 200 19.00 -7.48 -7.54
C ARG A 200 19.66 -6.63 -6.46
N ALA A 201 19.66 -5.31 -6.64
CA ALA A 201 20.19 -4.33 -5.68
C ALA A 201 19.12 -3.76 -4.71
N ARG A 202 17.82 -3.88 -5.04
CA ARG A 202 16.67 -3.41 -4.22
C ARG A 202 15.50 -4.37 -4.32
N PHE A 203 14.61 -4.39 -3.30
CA PHE A 203 13.76 -5.55 -3.03
C PHE A 203 12.29 -5.23 -2.87
N THR A 204 11.76 -4.21 -3.52
CA THR A 204 10.34 -3.90 -3.39
C THR A 204 9.67 -3.81 -4.75
N TYR A 205 8.65 -4.66 -4.95
CA TYR A 205 7.65 -4.50 -5.99
C TYR A 205 6.42 -3.80 -5.42
N LEU A 206 5.79 -2.96 -6.22
CA LEU A 206 4.36 -2.72 -6.08
C LEU A 206 3.61 -3.76 -6.90
N VAL A 207 2.68 -4.42 -6.27
CA VAL A 207 1.77 -5.39 -6.86
C VAL A 207 0.40 -4.75 -7.00
N ALA A 208 -0.21 -4.83 -8.18
CA ALA A 208 -1.62 -4.53 -8.37
C ALA A 208 -2.31 -5.77 -8.92
N ALA A 209 -3.11 -6.42 -8.08
CA ALA A 209 -3.95 -7.55 -8.43
C ALA A 209 -5.32 -7.03 -8.87
N VAL A 210 -5.71 -7.28 -10.11
CA VAL A 210 -6.93 -6.77 -10.76
C VAL A 210 -8.00 -7.84 -10.77
N ARG A 211 -9.25 -7.46 -10.44
CA ARG A 211 -10.44 -8.33 -10.44
C ARG A 211 -10.89 -8.69 -11.83
#